data_2d6466b09ae0c603048916dd384fcf0d
#
_entry.id   2d6466b09ae0c603048916dd384fcf0d
#
_cell.length_a   1.000
_cell.length_b   1.000
_cell.length_c   1.000
_cell.angle_alpha   90.00
_cell.angle_beta   90.00
_cell.angle_gamma   90.00
#
_symmetry.space_group_name_H-M   'P 1'
#
loop_
_entity.id
_entity.type
_entity.pdbx_description
1 polymer ?
#
loop_
_entity_poly.entity_id
_entity_poly.type
_entity_poly.pdbx_seq_one_letter_code
_entity_poly.pdbx_strand_id
1 'polypeptide(L)'
;MFWLKRNLPRLVIAPSFGVLMWFVYGFILWTIYISFTKSKLLPKYEFWGIDQYFRLWSMPRWHVAVENLFIFTVLFIILCVFIGIILAILLDQKIRAEGFLRTIYLYPMALSFIVTGTAWKWILNPSLGLEKFVIDVGFETFTFDWLVTPGMSIYTIVIAGVWQSS
;
A
#
# COMPACT_ATOMS: atom_id res chain seq x y z
N MET A 1 28.94 -31.91 23.09
CA MET A 1 27.71 -32.22 22.35
C MET A 1 26.53 -31.29 22.68
N PHE A 2 26.35 -30.83 23.91
CA PHE A 2 25.31 -29.89 24.35
C PHE A 2 25.39 -28.50 23.72
N TRP A 3 26.60 -27.95 23.52
CA TRP A 3 26.82 -26.61 22.95
C TRP A 3 26.38 -26.55 21.47
N LEU A 4 26.70 -27.61 20.69
CA LEU A 4 26.27 -27.72 19.29
C LEU A 4 24.73 -27.77 19.16
N LYS A 5 24.06 -28.58 19.98
CA LYS A 5 22.59 -28.68 19.94
C LYS A 5 21.90 -27.36 20.29
N ARG A 6 22.46 -26.58 21.20
CA ARG A 6 21.92 -25.27 21.60
C ARG A 6 22.14 -24.19 20.53
N ASN A 7 23.24 -24.26 19.80
CA ASN A 7 23.60 -23.26 18.79
C ASN A 7 23.28 -23.69 17.34
N LEU A 8 22.87 -24.94 17.11
CA LEU A 8 22.54 -25.45 15.79
C LEU A 8 21.49 -24.59 15.05
N PRO A 9 20.38 -24.17 15.66
CA PRO A 9 19.42 -23.29 14.98
C PRO A 9 20.04 -21.94 14.56
N ARG A 10 20.91 -21.39 15.39
CA ARG A 10 21.60 -20.12 15.09
C ARG A 10 22.62 -20.29 13.96
N LEU A 11 23.37 -21.39 13.94
CA LEU A 11 24.35 -21.70 12.91
C LEU A 11 23.69 -21.96 11.55
N VAL A 12 22.50 -22.58 11.53
CA VAL A 12 21.76 -22.84 10.30
C VAL A 12 21.13 -21.54 9.74
N ILE A 13 20.67 -20.65 10.62
CA ILE A 13 20.04 -19.39 10.22
C ILE A 13 21.07 -18.29 9.91
N ALA A 14 22.24 -18.33 10.55
CA ALA A 14 23.27 -17.30 10.41
C ALA A 14 23.70 -17.00 8.96
N PRO A 15 23.92 -18.00 8.07
CA PRO A 15 24.28 -17.72 6.68
C PRO A 15 23.17 -16.94 5.93
N SER A 16 21.92 -17.38 6.06
CA SER A 16 20.78 -16.74 5.42
C SER A 16 20.58 -15.32 5.94
N PHE A 17 20.71 -15.14 7.25
CA PHE A 17 20.63 -13.83 7.89
C PHE A 17 21.80 -12.92 7.47
N GLY A 18 23.01 -13.46 7.37
CA GLY A 18 24.19 -12.73 6.90
C GLY A 18 24.04 -12.25 5.47
N VAL A 19 23.55 -13.10 4.57
CA VAL A 19 23.26 -12.73 3.18
C VAL A 19 22.20 -11.64 3.11
N LEU A 20 21.09 -11.80 3.85
CA LEU A 20 20.02 -10.81 3.90
C LEU A 20 20.53 -9.46 4.41
N MET A 21 21.28 -9.44 5.51
CA MET A 21 21.88 -8.24 6.08
C MET A 21 22.82 -7.56 5.07
N TRP A 22 23.68 -8.34 4.41
CA TRP A 22 24.60 -7.80 3.40
C TRP A 22 23.87 -7.10 2.25
N PHE A 23 22.84 -7.75 1.69
CA PHE A 23 22.08 -7.15 0.60
C PHE A 23 21.26 -5.95 1.08
N VAL A 24 20.50 -6.07 2.16
CA VAL A 24 19.64 -4.99 2.65
C VAL A 24 20.47 -3.76 3.03
N TYR A 25 21.47 -3.92 3.89
CA TYR A 25 22.31 -2.78 4.30
C TYR A 25 23.20 -2.28 3.17
N GLY A 26 23.70 -3.19 2.33
CA GLY A 26 24.45 -2.81 1.12
C GLY A 26 23.64 -1.94 0.18
N PHE A 27 22.36 -2.28 -0.07
CA PHE A 27 21.46 -1.45 -0.87
C PHE A 27 21.12 -0.13 -0.20
N ILE A 28 20.92 -0.12 1.11
CA ILE A 28 20.69 1.13 1.86
C ILE A 28 21.88 2.07 1.69
N LEU A 29 23.09 1.60 1.94
CA LEU A 29 24.30 2.41 1.80
C LEU A 29 24.52 2.88 0.37
N TRP A 30 24.26 2.00 -0.60
CA TRP A 30 24.32 2.34 -2.02
C TRP A 30 23.30 3.42 -2.39
N THR A 31 22.07 3.31 -1.91
CA THR A 31 21.02 4.30 -2.14
C THR A 31 21.36 5.65 -1.52
N ILE A 32 21.90 5.64 -0.30
CA ILE A 32 22.41 6.85 0.38
C ILE A 32 23.52 7.48 -0.47
N TYR A 33 24.48 6.69 -0.92
CA TYR A 33 25.57 7.20 -1.76
C TYR A 33 25.07 7.83 -3.05
N ILE A 34 24.18 7.15 -3.78
CA ILE A 34 23.61 7.66 -5.04
C ILE A 34 22.77 8.92 -4.79
N SER A 35 22.11 9.07 -3.64
CA SER A 35 21.30 10.24 -3.32
C SER A 35 22.11 11.54 -3.26
N PHE A 36 23.43 11.46 -3.00
CA PHE A 36 24.35 12.59 -3.03
C PHE A 36 25.00 12.83 -4.41
N THR A 37 24.65 12.04 -5.39
CA THR A 37 25.20 12.18 -6.75
C THR A 37 24.20 12.83 -7.71
N LYS A 38 24.67 13.28 -8.87
CA LYS A 38 23.83 13.84 -9.95
C LYS A 38 23.17 12.74 -10.80
N SER A 39 22.86 11.60 -10.18
CA SER A 39 22.23 10.48 -10.86
C SER A 39 20.81 10.80 -11.26
N LYS A 40 20.44 10.39 -12.49
CA LYS A 40 19.08 10.40 -13.03
C LYS A 40 18.69 8.94 -13.34
N LEU A 41 18.04 8.67 -14.47
CA LEU A 41 17.73 7.33 -14.96
C LEU A 41 19.00 6.47 -15.17
N LEU A 42 20.10 7.08 -15.58
CA LEU A 42 21.40 6.43 -15.67
C LEU A 42 22.29 6.93 -14.54
N PRO A 43 22.98 6.05 -13.80
CA PRO A 43 23.83 6.43 -12.69
C PRO A 43 25.02 7.27 -13.19
N LYS A 44 25.11 8.49 -12.68
CA LYS A 44 26.28 9.37 -12.84
C LYS A 44 26.88 9.56 -11.45
N TYR A 45 28.10 9.12 -11.28
CA TYR A 45 28.80 9.14 -9.98
C TYR A 45 29.45 10.48 -9.64
N GLU A 46 29.01 11.58 -10.29
CA GLU A 46 29.47 12.92 -9.93
C GLU A 46 28.84 13.33 -8.58
N PHE A 47 29.67 13.60 -7.60
CA PHE A 47 29.21 14.07 -6.29
C PHE A 47 28.61 15.47 -6.41
N TRP A 48 27.34 15.61 -5.99
CA TRP A 48 26.57 16.85 -6.08
C TRP A 48 26.19 17.41 -4.71
N GLY A 49 26.56 16.73 -3.62
CA GLY A 49 26.23 17.16 -2.26
C GLY A 49 24.73 17.08 -1.95
N ILE A 50 24.24 18.03 -1.17
CA ILE A 50 22.87 18.08 -0.66
C ILE A 50 21.90 18.90 -1.54
N ASP A 51 22.36 19.44 -2.66
CA ASP A 51 21.55 20.30 -3.54
C ASP A 51 20.32 19.58 -4.11
N GLN A 52 20.41 18.25 -4.29
CA GLN A 52 19.26 17.43 -4.71
C GLN A 52 18.12 17.49 -3.70
N TYR A 53 18.42 17.54 -2.40
CA TYR A 53 17.43 17.64 -1.33
C TYR A 53 16.78 19.04 -1.31
N PHE A 54 17.56 20.11 -1.47
CA PHE A 54 17.00 21.46 -1.58
C PHE A 54 16.07 21.59 -2.80
N ARG A 55 16.48 21.01 -3.92
CA ARG A 55 15.65 20.96 -5.11
C ARG A 55 14.37 20.16 -4.91
N LEU A 56 14.43 19.03 -4.17
CA LEU A 56 13.26 18.23 -3.83
C LEU A 56 12.23 19.05 -3.05
N TRP A 57 12.68 19.75 -2.00
CA TRP A 57 11.82 20.62 -1.19
C TRP A 57 11.23 21.82 -1.94
N SER A 58 11.88 22.29 -2.99
CA SER A 58 11.35 23.36 -3.84
C SER A 58 10.33 22.89 -4.88
N MET A 59 10.14 21.57 -5.04
CA MET A 59 9.20 21.03 -6.03
C MET A 59 7.76 21.00 -5.48
N PRO A 60 6.79 21.67 -6.15
CA PRO A 60 5.38 21.62 -5.71
C PRO A 60 4.82 20.19 -5.66
N ARG A 61 5.24 19.33 -6.59
CA ARG A 61 4.84 17.91 -6.63
C ARG A 61 5.24 17.13 -5.38
N TRP A 62 6.36 17.50 -4.75
CA TRP A 62 6.82 16.87 -3.52
C TRP A 62 5.85 17.14 -2.37
N HIS A 63 5.43 18.39 -2.21
CA HIS A 63 4.48 18.78 -1.15
C HIS A 63 3.15 18.04 -1.31
N VAL A 64 2.60 18.02 -2.53
CA VAL A 64 1.37 17.26 -2.84
C VAL A 64 1.54 15.77 -2.57
N ALA A 65 2.69 15.18 -2.92
CA ALA A 65 2.95 13.76 -2.67
C ALA A 65 3.04 13.44 -1.17
N VAL A 66 3.68 14.30 -0.38
CA VAL A 66 3.80 14.13 1.08
C VAL A 66 2.44 14.30 1.74
N GLU A 67 1.66 15.30 1.35
CA GLU A 67 0.31 15.53 1.85
C GLU A 67 -0.60 14.33 1.55
N ASN A 68 -0.62 13.86 0.31
CA ASN A 68 -1.39 12.69 -0.08
C ASN A 68 -0.93 11.42 0.66
N LEU A 69 0.37 11.24 0.86
CA LEU A 69 0.92 10.12 1.62
C LEU A 69 0.46 10.16 3.07
N PHE A 70 0.44 11.34 3.68
CA PHE A 70 -0.03 11.52 5.06
C PHE A 70 -1.52 11.20 5.17
N ILE A 71 -2.35 11.77 4.31
CA ILE A 71 -3.80 11.52 4.26
C ILE A 71 -4.06 10.02 4.05
N PHE A 72 -3.40 9.43 3.06
CA PHE A 72 -3.52 7.99 2.79
C PHE A 72 -3.17 7.15 4.01
N THR A 73 -2.01 7.39 4.62
CA THR A 73 -1.51 6.59 5.73
C THR A 73 -2.44 6.66 6.94
N VAL A 74 -2.87 7.86 7.32
CA VAL A 74 -3.75 8.05 8.47
C VAL A 74 -5.10 7.40 8.26
N LEU A 75 -5.76 7.67 7.13
CA LEU A 75 -7.07 7.12 6.82
C LEU A 75 -7.01 5.60 6.64
N PHE A 76 -6.00 5.10 5.94
CA PHE A 76 -5.83 3.68 5.69
C PHE A 76 -5.65 2.89 6.99
N ILE A 77 -4.75 3.34 7.89
CA ILE A 77 -4.52 2.67 9.17
C ILE A 77 -5.77 2.70 10.04
N ILE A 78 -6.41 3.87 10.18
CA ILE A 78 -7.61 4.01 11.01
C ILE A 78 -8.72 3.10 10.49
N LEU A 79 -9.00 3.11 9.19
CA LEU A 79 -10.07 2.30 8.60
C LEU A 79 -9.76 0.80 8.66
N CYS A 80 -8.54 0.38 8.35
CA CYS A 80 -8.15 -1.04 8.44
C CYS A 80 -8.26 -1.56 9.88
N VAL A 81 -7.77 -0.80 10.86
CA VAL A 81 -7.86 -1.21 12.27
C VAL A 81 -9.31 -1.24 12.74
N PHE A 82 -10.10 -0.22 12.41
CA PHE A 82 -11.50 -0.12 12.81
C PHE A 82 -12.33 -1.26 12.21
N ILE A 83 -12.23 -1.48 10.90
CA ILE A 83 -12.96 -2.55 10.21
C ILE A 83 -12.45 -3.92 10.68
N GLY A 84 -11.15 -4.10 10.80
CA GLY A 84 -10.56 -5.35 11.27
C GLY A 84 -11.01 -5.73 12.68
N ILE A 85 -11.10 -4.77 13.61
CA ILE A 85 -11.63 -5.01 14.96
C ILE A 85 -13.11 -5.39 14.91
N ILE A 86 -13.94 -4.68 14.14
CA ILE A 86 -15.36 -5.01 13.99
C ILE A 86 -15.52 -6.44 13.45
N LEU A 87 -14.78 -6.77 12.39
CA LEU A 87 -14.84 -8.09 11.79
C LEU A 87 -14.34 -9.18 12.74
N ALA A 88 -13.27 -8.93 13.49
CA ALA A 88 -12.78 -9.85 14.49
C ALA A 88 -13.83 -10.14 15.59
N ILE A 89 -14.52 -9.10 16.08
CA ILE A 89 -15.58 -9.25 17.07
C ILE A 89 -16.78 -10.03 16.49
N LEU A 90 -17.17 -9.74 15.25
CA LEU A 90 -18.27 -10.43 14.58
C LEU A 90 -17.96 -11.91 14.34
N LEU A 91 -16.72 -12.23 13.97
CA LEU A 91 -16.27 -13.60 13.69
C LEU A 91 -16.01 -14.43 14.96
N ASP A 92 -15.80 -13.79 16.11
CA ASP A 92 -15.68 -14.48 17.42
C ASP A 92 -17.01 -15.02 17.93
N GLN A 93 -18.13 -14.56 17.40
CA GLN A 93 -19.44 -15.07 17.74
C GLN A 93 -19.72 -16.41 17.04
N LYS A 94 -20.37 -17.35 17.75
CA LYS A 94 -20.81 -18.65 17.19
C LYS A 94 -21.89 -18.43 16.12
N ILE A 95 -21.50 -18.13 14.89
CA ILE A 95 -22.41 -17.87 13.79
C ILE A 95 -22.57 -19.14 12.94
N ARG A 96 -23.81 -19.46 12.54
CA ARG A 96 -24.03 -20.49 11.51
C ARG A 96 -23.35 -20.05 10.21
N ALA A 97 -22.58 -20.94 9.58
CA ALA A 97 -21.80 -20.69 8.35
C ALA A 97 -20.53 -19.81 8.55
N GLU A 98 -19.90 -19.84 9.73
CA GLU A 98 -18.64 -19.13 10.02
C GLU A 98 -17.57 -19.37 8.92
N GLY A 99 -17.38 -20.62 8.48
CA GLY A 99 -16.40 -20.94 7.42
C GLY A 99 -16.67 -20.26 6.09
N PHE A 100 -17.94 -20.12 5.71
CA PHE A 100 -18.32 -19.42 4.47
C PHE A 100 -18.06 -17.91 4.55
N LEU A 101 -18.46 -17.29 5.66
CA LEU A 101 -18.22 -15.87 5.91
C LEU A 101 -16.72 -15.54 5.96
N ARG A 102 -15.94 -16.40 6.64
CA ARG A 102 -14.48 -16.27 6.70
C ARG A 102 -13.84 -16.35 5.31
N THR A 103 -14.34 -17.22 4.43
CA THR A 103 -13.84 -17.33 3.06
C THR A 103 -14.12 -16.07 2.26
N ILE A 104 -15.34 -15.53 2.33
CA ILE A 104 -15.73 -14.30 1.62
C ILE A 104 -14.86 -13.12 2.09
N TYR A 105 -14.64 -13.00 3.39
CA TYR A 105 -13.88 -11.93 3.99
C TYR A 105 -12.39 -12.00 3.66
N LEU A 106 -11.81 -13.21 3.66
CA LEU A 106 -10.39 -13.38 3.34
C LEU A 106 -10.10 -13.39 1.83
N TYR A 107 -11.13 -13.50 0.99
CA TYR A 107 -10.97 -13.58 -0.47
C TYR A 107 -10.27 -12.35 -1.08
N PRO A 108 -10.58 -11.10 -0.69
CA PRO A 108 -9.88 -9.92 -1.22
C PRO A 108 -8.37 -9.97 -1.01
N MET A 109 -7.93 -10.51 0.12
CA MET A 109 -6.51 -10.61 0.47
C MET A 109 -5.74 -11.60 -0.43
N ALA A 110 -6.45 -12.55 -1.06
CA ALA A 110 -5.88 -13.50 -2.00
C ALA A 110 -5.74 -12.93 -3.43
N LEU A 111 -6.35 -11.78 -3.71
CA LEU A 111 -6.30 -11.15 -5.03
C LEU A 111 -4.99 -10.37 -5.23
N SER A 112 -4.51 -10.36 -6.47
CA SER A 112 -3.39 -9.50 -6.85
C SER A 112 -3.79 -8.02 -6.78
N PHE A 113 -2.91 -7.15 -6.28
CA PHE A 113 -3.12 -5.70 -6.27
C PHE A 113 -3.43 -5.11 -7.65
N ILE A 114 -2.87 -5.68 -8.72
CA ILE A 114 -3.14 -5.24 -10.10
C ILE A 114 -4.59 -5.56 -10.48
N VAL A 115 -5.07 -6.75 -10.14
CA VAL A 115 -6.47 -7.16 -10.42
C VAL A 115 -7.43 -6.30 -9.61
N THR A 116 -7.16 -6.10 -8.34
CA THR A 116 -7.95 -5.23 -7.46
C THR A 116 -8.01 -3.80 -8.00
N GLY A 117 -6.87 -3.21 -8.32
CA GLY A 117 -6.81 -1.86 -8.88
C GLY A 117 -7.58 -1.71 -10.20
N THR A 118 -7.51 -2.73 -11.07
CA THR A 118 -8.24 -2.73 -12.33
C THR A 118 -9.75 -2.85 -12.10
N ALA A 119 -10.18 -3.73 -11.20
CA ALA A 119 -11.59 -3.91 -10.86
C ALA A 119 -12.18 -2.62 -10.27
N TRP A 120 -11.49 -2.01 -9.30
CA TRP A 120 -11.92 -0.74 -8.71
C TRP A 120 -11.95 0.40 -9.72
N LYS A 121 -10.98 0.46 -10.66
CA LYS A 121 -11.01 1.44 -11.75
C LYS A 121 -12.25 1.31 -12.62
N TRP A 122 -12.74 0.09 -12.86
CA TRP A 122 -13.98 -0.13 -13.62
C TRP A 122 -15.22 0.20 -12.79
N ILE A 123 -15.26 -0.23 -11.53
CA ILE A 123 -16.40 0.04 -10.62
C ILE A 123 -16.60 1.54 -10.43
N LEU A 124 -15.51 2.29 -10.30
CA LEU A 124 -15.54 3.74 -10.06
C LEU A 124 -15.49 4.57 -11.35
N ASN A 125 -15.60 3.94 -12.53
CA ASN A 125 -15.62 4.65 -13.80
C ASN A 125 -16.94 5.42 -13.95
N PRO A 126 -16.91 6.76 -14.20
CA PRO A 126 -18.13 7.55 -14.29
C PRO A 126 -19.09 7.10 -15.40
N SER A 127 -18.56 6.61 -16.53
CA SER A 127 -19.38 6.25 -17.68
C SER A 127 -19.89 4.82 -17.72
N LEU A 128 -19.26 3.90 -16.96
CA LEU A 128 -19.55 2.46 -17.03
C LEU A 128 -19.75 1.81 -15.66
N GLY A 129 -19.41 2.51 -14.57
CA GLY A 129 -19.37 1.94 -13.24
C GLY A 129 -20.58 2.29 -12.37
N LEU A 130 -20.31 2.51 -11.09
CA LEU A 130 -21.30 2.73 -10.05
C LEU A 130 -22.20 3.95 -10.36
N GLU A 131 -21.65 5.02 -10.89
CA GLU A 131 -22.41 6.23 -11.24
C GLU A 131 -23.51 5.91 -12.26
N LYS A 132 -23.14 5.25 -13.36
CA LYS A 132 -24.12 4.85 -14.38
C LYS A 132 -25.18 3.92 -13.82
N PHE A 133 -24.79 2.94 -13.01
CA PHE A 133 -25.74 2.02 -12.37
C PHE A 133 -26.76 2.77 -11.49
N VAL A 134 -26.31 3.74 -10.71
CA VAL A 134 -27.17 4.54 -9.82
C VAL A 134 -28.11 5.45 -10.65
N ILE A 135 -27.62 6.03 -11.74
CA ILE A 135 -28.45 6.81 -12.67
C ILE A 135 -29.52 5.93 -13.33
N ASP A 136 -29.16 4.74 -13.79
CA ASP A 136 -30.07 3.79 -14.43
C ASP A 136 -31.17 3.30 -13.46
N VAL A 137 -30.92 3.30 -12.14
CA VAL A 137 -31.90 2.97 -11.09
C VAL A 137 -32.86 4.14 -10.80
N GLY A 138 -32.61 5.34 -11.35
CA GLY A 138 -33.49 6.49 -11.22
C GLY A 138 -32.97 7.70 -10.49
N PHE A 139 -31.70 7.70 -10.08
CA PHE A 139 -31.05 8.85 -9.41
C PHE A 139 -30.25 9.68 -10.43
N GLU A 140 -30.92 10.40 -11.30
CA GLU A 140 -30.32 11.17 -12.41
C GLU A 140 -29.32 12.25 -11.99
N THR A 141 -29.38 12.72 -10.74
CA THR A 141 -28.49 13.77 -10.21
C THR A 141 -27.25 13.24 -9.52
N PHE A 142 -27.07 11.91 -9.48
CA PHE A 142 -25.91 11.31 -8.83
C PHE A 142 -24.65 11.45 -9.69
N THR A 143 -23.62 12.10 -9.15
CA THR A 143 -22.31 12.24 -9.79
C THR A 143 -21.22 11.67 -8.87
N PHE A 144 -20.35 10.84 -9.43
CA PHE A 144 -19.25 10.22 -8.69
C PHE A 144 -17.91 10.34 -9.44
N ASP A 145 -17.42 11.56 -9.57
CA ASP A 145 -16.20 11.90 -10.34
C ASP A 145 -14.89 11.82 -9.54
N TRP A 146 -14.87 11.06 -8.44
CA TRP A 146 -13.73 11.04 -7.53
C TRP A 146 -12.43 10.52 -8.14
N LEU A 147 -12.52 9.70 -9.20
CA LEU A 147 -11.33 9.20 -9.92
C LEU A 147 -10.59 10.30 -10.68
N VAL A 148 -11.31 11.27 -11.23
CA VAL A 148 -10.77 12.32 -12.10
C VAL A 148 -10.66 13.67 -11.41
N THR A 149 -11.37 13.86 -10.30
CA THR A 149 -11.33 15.12 -9.55
C THR A 149 -10.05 15.23 -8.75
N PRO A 150 -9.24 16.29 -8.96
CA PRO A 150 -8.05 16.53 -8.16
C PRO A 150 -8.36 16.61 -6.67
N GLY A 151 -7.59 15.91 -5.85
CA GLY A 151 -7.78 15.84 -4.39
C GLY A 151 -8.77 14.79 -3.91
N MET A 152 -9.68 14.28 -4.76
CA MET A 152 -10.63 13.22 -4.37
C MET A 152 -10.11 11.80 -4.69
N SER A 153 -9.24 11.67 -5.68
CA SER A 153 -8.67 10.37 -6.09
C SER A 153 -7.93 9.65 -4.98
N ILE A 154 -7.40 10.37 -3.97
CA ILE A 154 -6.74 9.73 -2.83
C ILE A 154 -7.72 8.90 -1.99
N TYR A 155 -8.95 9.36 -1.81
CA TYR A 155 -9.99 8.64 -1.06
C TYR A 155 -10.43 7.36 -1.76
N THR A 156 -10.49 7.37 -3.09
CA THR A 156 -10.80 6.15 -3.87
C THR A 156 -9.71 5.10 -3.73
N ILE A 157 -8.44 5.52 -3.69
CA ILE A 157 -7.30 4.62 -3.45
C ILE A 157 -7.35 4.06 -2.02
N VAL A 158 -7.71 4.87 -1.02
CA VAL A 158 -7.90 4.41 0.37
C VAL A 158 -9.00 3.36 0.44
N ILE A 159 -10.16 3.59 -0.18
CA ILE A 159 -11.28 2.64 -0.18
C ILE A 159 -10.86 1.30 -0.79
N ALA A 160 -10.23 1.33 -1.97
CA ALA A 160 -9.76 0.13 -2.64
C ALA A 160 -8.70 -0.63 -1.83
N GLY A 161 -7.78 0.09 -1.20
CA GLY A 161 -6.73 -0.48 -0.35
C GLY A 161 -7.30 -1.10 0.93
N VAL A 162 -8.20 -0.39 1.61
CA VAL A 162 -8.87 -0.88 2.83
C VAL A 162 -9.66 -2.15 2.54
N TRP A 163 -10.42 -2.19 1.44
CA TRP A 163 -11.18 -3.37 1.04
C TRP A 163 -10.30 -4.61 0.85
N GLN A 164 -9.07 -4.44 0.39
CA GLN A 164 -8.14 -5.57 0.17
C GLN A 164 -7.41 -5.97 1.45
N SER A 165 -7.21 -5.07 2.39
CA SER A 165 -6.26 -5.23 3.51
C SER A 165 -6.92 -5.35 4.88
N SER A 166 -8.24 -5.12 4.99
CA SER A 166 -8.99 -5.17 6.25
C SER A 166 -9.49 -6.57 6.64
#